data_36a5527cf1f4d223bb68d2d0c07fc4ff
#
_entry.id   36a5527cf1f4d223bb68d2d0c07fc4ff
#
_cell.length_a   1.000
_cell.length_b   1.000
_cell.length_c   1.000
_cell.angle_alpha   90.00
_cell.angle_beta   90.00
_cell.angle_gamma   90.00
#
_symmetry.space_group_name_H-M   'P 1'
#
loop_
_entity.id
_entity.type
_entity.pdbx_description
1 polymer ?
#
loop_
_entity_poly.entity_id
_entity_poly.type
_entity_poly.pdbx_seq_one_letter_code
_entity_poly.pdbx_strand_id
1 'polypeptide(L)'
;MPYTSVRYSRWHRAPCRPGRTVARCSDPRCPRHSSTAPREAVLVDPGLTTEQGAAVAEGAAGFDRTITGVYVTHAHGDHWYATAPVRERFPDLKVWATAETIAERERTTPGGRPNPFWGAAFPGLIGDTPVIAEAVPEGGLQVYGRPLVPRAVGHTDTDHTTFLHVPSLDLVVGGDVVYNQVHQYLSEAGAHGIDSWLGAIDAVAALDPATVVAGHKNPERDDPASVIDETRDYLHAAAEVFAGATGRADYFEAMTRRFPAWLNPGIAWLTAVGRWPE
;
A
#
# COMPACT_ATOMS: atom_id res chain seq x y z
N MET A 1 -31.75 -4.62 6.27
CA MET A 1 -31.28 -3.91 7.47
C MET A 1 -30.24 -2.91 7.04
N PRO A 2 -30.33 -1.64 7.42
CA PRO A 2 -29.45 -0.61 6.88
C PRO A 2 -28.02 -0.79 7.40
N TYR A 3 -27.07 -0.79 6.50
CA TYR A 3 -25.62 -0.74 6.73
C TYR A 3 -25.19 0.64 7.24
N THR A 4 -25.80 1.07 8.34
CA THR A 4 -25.47 2.32 9.00
C THR A 4 -24.66 2.02 10.24
N SER A 5 -23.41 2.41 10.22
CA SER A 5 -22.48 2.51 11.35
C SER A 5 -21.54 1.35 11.63
N VAL A 6 -20.92 0.73 10.66
CA VAL A 6 -19.53 0.30 10.90
C VAL A 6 -18.72 1.61 10.90
N ARG A 7 -18.37 2.06 12.09
CA ARG A 7 -17.71 3.36 12.25
C ARG A 7 -16.33 3.33 11.58
N TYR A 8 -16.24 3.79 10.35
CA TYR A 8 -15.00 4.23 9.68
C TYR A 8 -14.25 5.29 10.51
N SER A 9 -14.85 5.75 11.61
CA SER A 9 -14.31 6.79 12.50
C SER A 9 -13.00 6.44 13.21
N ARG A 10 -12.51 5.21 13.16
CA ARG A 10 -11.19 4.85 13.70
C ARG A 10 -10.04 5.04 12.71
N TRP A 11 -10.32 5.10 11.42
CA TRP A 11 -9.31 5.45 10.41
C TRP A 11 -8.91 6.93 10.47
N HIS A 12 -9.85 7.78 10.89
CA HIS A 12 -9.63 9.23 10.98
C HIS A 12 -8.88 9.69 12.23
N ARG A 13 -8.60 8.83 13.20
CA ARG A 13 -8.02 9.21 14.49
C ARG A 13 -6.71 8.53 14.86
N ALA A 14 -6.19 7.63 14.05
CA ALA A 14 -4.81 7.26 14.21
C ALA A 14 -3.98 8.41 13.63
N PRO A 15 -3.24 9.19 14.45
CA PRO A 15 -2.30 10.14 13.89
C PRO A 15 -1.35 9.30 13.02
N CYS A 16 -1.31 9.58 11.71
CA CYS A 16 -0.19 9.17 10.89
C CYS A 16 1.04 9.61 11.65
N ARG A 17 1.75 8.70 12.30
CA ARG A 17 3.03 9.06 12.88
C ARG A 17 3.92 9.42 11.70
N PRO A 18 4.25 10.70 11.51
CA PRO A 18 5.09 11.13 10.40
C PRO A 18 6.41 10.38 10.56
N GLY A 19 6.82 9.64 9.56
CA GLY A 19 8.15 9.08 9.55
C GLY A 19 8.32 7.64 9.07
N ARG A 20 7.27 6.94 8.62
CA ARG A 20 7.43 5.54 8.23
C ARG A 20 7.32 5.27 6.72
N THR A 21 6.86 6.21 5.94
CA THR A 21 6.81 6.12 4.47
C THR A 21 8.01 6.78 3.77
N VAL A 22 8.94 7.33 4.54
CA VAL A 22 10.18 7.92 4.00
C VAL A 22 11.31 6.94 4.28
N ALA A 23 11.90 6.35 3.24
CA ALA A 23 13.10 5.54 3.39
C ALA A 23 14.21 6.40 4.01
N ARG A 24 14.54 6.17 5.28
CA ARG A 24 15.61 6.88 6.00
C ARG A 24 16.93 6.17 5.77
N CYS A 25 17.91 6.88 5.27
CA CYS A 25 19.30 6.47 5.43
C CYS A 25 19.73 6.85 6.86
N SER A 26 19.68 5.90 7.80
CA SER A 26 20.20 6.05 9.16
C SER A 26 21.60 5.45 9.34
N ASP A 27 22.25 5.04 8.24
CA ASP A 27 23.59 4.47 8.26
C ASP A 27 24.62 5.52 8.74
N PRO A 28 25.32 5.30 9.86
CA PRO A 28 26.39 6.19 10.33
C PRO A 28 27.57 6.27 9.36
N ARG A 29 27.61 5.40 8.34
CA ARG A 29 28.61 5.45 7.25
C ARG A 29 28.17 6.33 6.08
N CYS A 30 26.93 6.88 6.08
CA CYS A 30 26.55 7.96 5.17
C CYS A 30 27.49 9.15 5.45
N PRO A 31 28.20 9.71 4.43
CA PRO A 31 29.11 10.81 4.64
C PRO A 31 28.40 11.93 5.39
N ARG A 32 28.91 12.24 6.58
CA ARG A 32 28.40 13.35 7.37
C ARG A 32 28.74 14.64 6.64
N HIS A 33 27.69 15.27 6.09
CA HIS A 33 27.59 16.69 5.90
C HIS A 33 28.61 17.41 5.02
N SER A 34 28.25 17.55 3.75
CA SER A 34 28.30 18.88 3.19
C SER A 34 26.89 19.48 3.29
N SER A 35 26.77 20.72 3.71
CA SER A 35 25.52 21.48 3.81
C SER A 35 24.85 21.75 2.44
N THR A 36 25.30 21.11 1.39
CA THR A 36 24.90 21.26 -0.01
C THR A 36 24.40 19.96 -0.66
N ALA A 37 24.27 18.84 0.09
CA ALA A 37 23.71 17.63 -0.49
C ALA A 37 22.19 17.82 -0.71
N PRO A 38 21.65 17.44 -1.89
CA PRO A 38 20.23 17.50 -2.15
C PRO A 38 19.47 16.71 -1.05
N ARG A 39 18.42 17.29 -0.52
CA ARG A 39 17.61 16.67 0.53
C ARG A 39 16.38 16.01 -0.08
N GLU A 40 16.60 15.15 -1.07
CA GLU A 40 15.56 14.48 -1.84
C GLU A 40 14.95 13.32 -1.07
N ALA A 41 13.69 13.04 -1.36
CA ALA A 41 13.00 11.84 -0.92
C ALA A 41 11.96 11.42 -1.96
N VAL A 42 11.71 10.12 -2.03
CA VAL A 42 10.60 9.52 -2.77
C VAL A 42 9.62 8.93 -1.76
N LEU A 43 8.35 9.26 -1.91
CA LEU A 43 7.26 8.64 -1.18
C LEU A 43 6.83 7.37 -1.91
N VAL A 44 6.30 6.42 -1.15
CA VAL A 44 5.63 5.24 -1.70
C VAL A 44 4.21 5.22 -1.15
N ASP A 45 3.22 5.09 -2.04
CA ASP A 45 1.82 4.94 -1.72
C ASP A 45 1.31 5.98 -0.69
N PRO A 46 1.08 7.22 -1.08
CA PRO A 46 0.80 8.31 -0.14
C PRO A 46 -0.56 8.21 0.57
N GLY A 47 -1.41 7.28 0.19
CA GLY A 47 -2.72 7.04 0.80
C GLY A 47 -3.91 7.46 -0.05
N LEU A 48 -5.07 7.58 0.59
CA LEU A 48 -6.38 7.73 -0.03
C LEU A 48 -6.91 9.18 0.01
N THR A 49 -6.95 9.77 1.23
CA THR A 49 -7.70 11.00 1.44
C THR A 49 -6.84 12.25 1.30
N THR A 50 -7.49 13.37 1.03
CA THR A 50 -6.84 14.69 0.98
C THR A 50 -6.12 15.01 2.29
N GLU A 51 -6.74 14.68 3.43
CA GLU A 51 -6.15 14.89 4.75
C GLU A 51 -4.89 14.02 4.96
N GLN A 52 -4.92 12.76 4.55
CA GLN A 52 -3.75 11.87 4.61
C GLN A 52 -2.59 12.41 3.77
N GLY A 53 -2.85 12.81 2.53
CA GLY A 53 -1.82 13.37 1.66
C GLY A 53 -1.22 14.68 2.20
N ALA A 54 -2.05 15.56 2.74
CA ALA A 54 -1.58 16.79 3.39
C ALA A 54 -0.70 16.49 4.61
N ALA A 55 -1.10 15.53 5.47
CA ALA A 55 -0.33 15.11 6.63
C ALA A 55 1.02 14.48 6.23
N VAL A 56 1.04 13.66 5.17
CA VAL A 56 2.26 13.08 4.61
C VAL A 56 3.20 14.16 4.08
N ALA A 57 2.65 15.13 3.34
CA ALA A 57 3.42 16.25 2.79
C ALA A 57 4.02 17.13 3.88
N GLU A 58 3.25 17.44 4.92
CA GLU A 58 3.72 18.23 6.09
C GLU A 58 4.80 17.45 6.86
N GLY A 59 4.58 16.16 7.11
CA GLY A 59 5.57 15.31 7.75
C GLY A 59 6.89 15.25 6.97
N ALA A 60 6.83 15.14 5.65
CA ALA A 60 8.00 15.15 4.78
C ALA A 60 8.76 16.49 4.85
N ALA A 61 8.03 17.60 4.81
CA ALA A 61 8.62 18.94 4.98
C ALA A 61 9.29 19.11 6.35
N GLY A 62 8.70 18.55 7.42
CA GLY A 62 9.25 18.56 8.77
C GLY A 62 10.57 17.81 8.92
N PHE A 63 10.91 16.89 7.99
CA PHE A 63 12.20 16.23 7.94
C PHE A 63 13.28 16.98 7.16
N ASP A 64 13.00 18.22 6.74
CA ASP A 64 13.90 19.01 5.91
C ASP A 64 14.28 18.25 4.62
N ARG A 65 13.27 17.67 3.98
CA ARG A 65 13.37 16.92 2.74
C ARG A 65 12.46 17.52 1.68
N THR A 66 12.90 17.45 0.44
CA THR A 66 12.09 17.77 -0.73
C THR A 66 11.60 16.47 -1.33
N ILE A 67 10.29 16.31 -1.44
CA ILE A 67 9.72 15.18 -2.15
C ILE A 67 9.89 15.43 -3.64
N THR A 68 10.68 14.60 -4.28
CA THR A 68 10.95 14.68 -5.73
C THR A 68 10.12 13.70 -6.54
N GLY A 69 9.52 12.72 -5.87
CA GLY A 69 8.66 11.76 -6.53
C GLY A 69 7.79 10.96 -5.58
N VAL A 70 6.77 10.37 -6.19
CA VAL A 70 5.91 9.34 -5.59
C VAL A 70 6.04 8.09 -6.45
N TYR A 71 6.29 6.94 -5.84
CA TYR A 71 6.14 5.64 -6.48
C TYR A 71 4.84 4.99 -6.00
N VAL A 72 4.05 4.44 -6.92
CA VAL A 72 2.81 3.74 -6.61
C VAL A 72 2.98 2.27 -6.95
N THR A 73 2.68 1.41 -5.97
CA THR A 73 2.93 -0.04 -6.07
C THR A 73 1.92 -0.77 -6.93
N HIS A 74 0.65 -0.36 -6.92
CA HIS A 74 -0.44 -0.99 -7.68
C HIS A 74 -1.61 -0.03 -7.93
N ALA A 75 -2.67 -0.50 -8.59
CA ALA A 75 -3.71 0.36 -9.14
C ALA A 75 -4.81 0.80 -8.16
N HIS A 76 -4.86 0.30 -6.93
CA HIS A 76 -5.91 0.67 -5.97
C HIS A 76 -5.82 2.14 -5.53
N GLY A 77 -7.00 2.73 -5.31
CA GLY A 77 -7.13 4.18 -5.06
C GLY A 77 -6.50 4.65 -3.77
N ASP A 78 -6.46 3.82 -2.74
CA ASP A 78 -5.88 4.12 -1.44
C ASP A 78 -4.34 4.12 -1.42
N HIS A 79 -3.70 3.78 -2.53
CA HIS A 79 -2.26 3.96 -2.76
C HIS A 79 -1.97 5.16 -3.67
N TRP A 80 -3.01 5.79 -4.22
CA TRP A 80 -2.86 6.73 -5.32
C TRP A 80 -3.42 8.13 -5.06
N TYR A 81 -4.67 8.23 -4.54
CA TYR A 81 -5.41 9.49 -4.58
C TYR A 81 -4.82 10.59 -3.69
N ALA A 82 -4.20 10.22 -2.58
CA ALA A 82 -3.53 11.20 -1.73
C ALA A 82 -2.28 11.84 -2.35
N THR A 83 -1.87 11.44 -3.56
CA THR A 83 -0.79 12.11 -4.31
C THR A 83 -1.16 13.55 -4.69
N ALA A 84 -2.44 13.85 -4.97
CA ALA A 84 -2.86 15.19 -5.36
C ALA A 84 -2.47 16.27 -4.33
N PRO A 85 -2.85 16.16 -3.04
CA PRO A 85 -2.43 17.14 -2.02
C PRO A 85 -0.91 17.12 -1.75
N VAL A 86 -0.20 16.00 -1.98
CA VAL A 86 1.27 16.01 -1.90
C VAL A 86 1.85 16.90 -3.00
N ARG A 87 1.31 16.87 -4.23
CA ARG A 87 1.73 17.75 -5.33
C ARG A 87 1.45 19.22 -5.08
N GLU A 88 0.41 19.56 -4.35
CA GLU A 88 0.16 20.95 -3.96
C GLU A 88 1.32 21.52 -3.13
N ARG A 89 1.93 20.71 -2.28
CA ARG A 89 3.07 21.11 -1.46
C ARG A 89 4.42 21.00 -2.18
N PHE A 90 4.54 20.03 -3.11
CA PHE A 90 5.74 19.76 -3.91
C PHE A 90 5.36 19.71 -5.40
N PRO A 91 5.14 20.85 -6.06
CA PRO A 91 4.56 20.90 -7.41
C PRO A 91 5.43 20.24 -8.49
N ASP A 92 6.73 20.16 -8.29
CA ASP A 92 7.69 19.59 -9.25
C ASP A 92 7.87 18.08 -9.08
N LEU A 93 7.20 17.44 -8.11
CA LEU A 93 7.32 16.00 -7.92
C LEU A 93 6.75 15.24 -9.12
N LYS A 94 7.41 14.12 -9.42
CA LYS A 94 6.94 13.16 -10.40
C LYS A 94 6.21 11.99 -9.75
N VAL A 95 5.26 11.43 -10.45
CA VAL A 95 4.55 10.22 -10.01
C VAL A 95 4.96 9.08 -10.93
N TRP A 96 5.41 7.97 -10.36
CA TRP A 96 5.87 6.80 -11.10
C TRP A 96 5.12 5.54 -10.69
N ALA A 97 4.86 4.71 -11.67
CA ALA A 97 4.47 3.31 -11.51
C ALA A 97 5.05 2.48 -12.66
N THR A 98 4.92 1.16 -12.62
CA THR A 98 5.25 0.35 -13.81
C THR A 98 4.25 0.61 -14.93
N ALA A 99 4.63 0.31 -16.16
CA ALA A 99 3.75 0.51 -17.31
C ALA A 99 2.46 -0.35 -17.18
N GLU A 100 2.58 -1.55 -16.62
CA GLU A 100 1.48 -2.47 -16.38
C GLU A 100 0.53 -1.93 -15.30
N THR A 101 1.07 -1.40 -14.20
CA THR A 101 0.28 -0.75 -13.13
C THR A 101 -0.48 0.47 -13.68
N ILE A 102 0.16 1.28 -14.55
CA ILE A 102 -0.49 2.42 -15.21
C ILE A 102 -1.63 1.96 -16.11
N ALA A 103 -1.40 0.91 -16.91
CA ALA A 103 -2.43 0.36 -17.79
C ALA A 103 -3.62 -0.19 -16.99
N GLU A 104 -3.37 -0.89 -15.89
CA GLU A 104 -4.40 -1.39 -14.99
C GLU A 104 -5.18 -0.23 -14.34
N ARG A 105 -4.48 0.80 -13.92
CA ARG A 105 -5.09 2.01 -13.38
C ARG A 105 -6.02 2.69 -14.39
N GLU A 106 -5.58 2.84 -15.65
CA GLU A 106 -6.39 3.44 -16.70
C GLU A 106 -7.60 2.56 -17.04
N ARG A 107 -7.46 1.25 -16.99
CA ARG A 107 -8.56 0.30 -17.20
C ARG A 107 -9.64 0.42 -16.12
N THR A 108 -9.24 0.55 -14.85
CA THR A 108 -10.16 0.60 -13.70
C THR A 108 -10.69 1.99 -13.39
N THR A 109 -9.89 3.01 -13.66
CA THR A 109 -10.21 4.43 -13.36
C THR A 109 -9.68 5.37 -14.44
N PRO A 110 -10.31 5.41 -15.61
CA PRO A 110 -9.86 6.21 -16.74
C PRO A 110 -9.65 7.68 -16.40
N GLY A 111 -8.55 8.26 -16.90
CA GLY A 111 -8.22 9.66 -16.72
C GLY A 111 -7.77 10.02 -15.30
N GLY A 112 -7.38 9.05 -14.48
CA GLY A 112 -6.82 9.26 -13.15
C GLY A 112 -7.78 9.81 -12.10
N ARG A 113 -9.08 9.82 -12.37
CA ARG A 113 -10.11 10.31 -11.45
C ARG A 113 -10.54 9.22 -10.48
N PRO A 114 -11.00 9.56 -9.25
CA PRO A 114 -11.59 8.60 -8.34
C PRO A 114 -12.77 7.88 -8.98
N ASN A 115 -12.83 6.55 -8.85
CA ASN A 115 -13.98 5.80 -9.29
C ASN A 115 -15.17 5.96 -8.33
N PRO A 116 -16.42 5.65 -8.78
CA PRO A 116 -17.61 5.83 -7.96
C PRO A 116 -17.60 5.07 -6.63
N PHE A 117 -16.93 3.91 -6.55
CA PHE A 117 -16.80 3.13 -5.31
C PHE A 117 -16.12 3.95 -4.22
N TRP A 118 -14.95 4.53 -4.52
CA TRP A 118 -14.20 5.32 -3.55
C TRP A 118 -14.93 6.60 -3.16
N GLY A 119 -15.57 7.28 -4.12
CA GLY A 119 -16.37 8.47 -3.85
C GLY A 119 -17.57 8.19 -2.95
N ALA A 120 -18.21 7.04 -3.09
CA ALA A 120 -19.33 6.61 -2.26
C ALA A 120 -18.87 6.13 -0.87
N ALA A 121 -17.73 5.43 -0.80
CA ALA A 121 -17.17 4.92 0.45
C ALA A 121 -16.56 6.05 1.32
N PHE A 122 -16.02 7.10 0.69
CA PHE A 122 -15.33 8.22 1.35
C PHE A 122 -15.85 9.59 0.86
N PRO A 123 -17.14 9.90 1.09
CA PRO A 123 -17.76 11.10 0.53
C PRO A 123 -17.09 12.38 1.01
N GLY A 124 -16.63 13.20 0.05
CA GLY A 124 -15.98 14.49 0.32
C GLY A 124 -14.55 14.40 0.89
N LEU A 125 -13.98 13.20 1.03
CA LEU A 125 -12.65 13.02 1.60
C LEU A 125 -11.57 12.82 0.53
N ILE A 126 -11.96 12.51 -0.70
CA ILE A 126 -11.06 12.31 -1.84
C ILE A 126 -11.17 13.51 -2.76
N GLY A 127 -10.03 14.08 -3.15
CA GLY A 127 -10.00 15.20 -4.08
C GLY A 127 -10.33 14.79 -5.52
N ASP A 128 -10.85 15.73 -6.31
CA ASP A 128 -11.22 15.50 -7.71
C ASP A 128 -10.04 15.70 -8.69
N THR A 129 -8.89 16.10 -8.20
CA THR A 129 -7.71 16.35 -9.04
C THR A 129 -7.17 15.04 -9.61
N PRO A 130 -7.10 14.88 -10.94
CA PRO A 130 -6.55 13.68 -11.55
C PRO A 130 -5.08 13.49 -11.19
N VAL A 131 -4.69 12.24 -10.90
CA VAL A 131 -3.30 11.85 -10.71
C VAL A 131 -2.90 10.91 -11.83
N ILE A 132 -1.95 11.34 -12.65
CA ILE A 132 -1.40 10.58 -13.76
C ILE A 132 0.05 10.27 -13.43
N ALA A 133 0.44 9.00 -13.56
CA ALA A 133 1.80 8.56 -13.39
C ALA A 133 2.52 8.44 -14.73
N GLU A 134 3.83 8.62 -14.67
CA GLU A 134 4.77 8.29 -15.74
C GLU A 134 5.32 6.87 -15.48
N ALA A 135 5.63 6.15 -16.54
CA ALA A 135 6.32 4.87 -16.38
C ALA A 135 7.70 5.09 -15.74
N VAL A 136 8.10 4.14 -14.87
CA VAL A 136 9.46 4.13 -14.33
C VAL A 136 10.46 4.31 -15.47
N PRO A 137 11.39 5.27 -15.38
CA PRO A 137 12.35 5.54 -16.46
C PRO A 137 13.26 4.32 -16.71
N GLU A 138 13.77 4.18 -17.93
CA GLU A 138 14.65 3.08 -18.34
C GLU A 138 15.87 2.91 -17.44
N GLY A 139 16.42 4.02 -16.91
CA GLY A 139 17.52 4.02 -15.92
C GLY A 139 17.12 3.63 -14.50
N GLY A 140 15.85 3.30 -14.26
CA GLY A 140 15.30 3.01 -12.94
C GLY A 140 15.10 4.25 -12.06
N LEU A 141 14.63 4.04 -10.83
CA LEU A 141 14.46 5.08 -9.82
C LEU A 141 15.69 5.13 -8.91
N GLN A 142 16.08 6.32 -8.51
CA GLN A 142 17.22 6.54 -7.62
C GLN A 142 16.95 7.68 -6.63
N VAL A 143 17.52 7.56 -5.43
CA VAL A 143 17.64 8.65 -4.45
C VAL A 143 19.08 8.71 -3.98
N TYR A 144 19.75 9.84 -4.16
CA TYR A 144 21.19 10.00 -3.87
C TYR A 144 22.09 9.00 -4.62
N GLY A 145 21.75 8.67 -5.87
CA GLY A 145 22.48 7.66 -6.66
C GLY A 145 22.31 6.22 -6.15
N ARG A 146 21.42 5.98 -5.17
CA ARG A 146 21.10 4.64 -4.68
C ARG A 146 19.82 4.15 -5.33
N PRO A 147 19.80 2.93 -5.87
CA PRO A 147 18.64 2.41 -6.58
C PRO A 147 17.45 2.19 -5.66
N LEU A 148 16.27 2.52 -6.18
CA LEU A 148 14.96 2.07 -5.72
C LEU A 148 14.46 1.12 -6.80
N VAL A 149 14.27 -0.15 -6.47
CA VAL A 149 14.05 -1.21 -7.45
C VAL A 149 12.61 -1.72 -7.39
N PRO A 150 11.71 -1.27 -8.28
CA PRO A 150 10.40 -1.87 -8.43
C PRO A 150 10.52 -3.34 -8.84
N ARG A 151 9.73 -4.20 -8.21
CA ARG A 151 9.65 -5.63 -8.49
C ARG A 151 8.20 -6.00 -8.80
N ALA A 152 7.93 -6.36 -10.04
CA ALA A 152 6.62 -6.87 -10.44
C ALA A 152 6.44 -8.30 -9.93
N VAL A 153 5.26 -8.57 -9.35
CA VAL A 153 4.90 -9.88 -8.78
C VAL A 153 3.59 -10.45 -9.32
N GLY A 154 2.98 -9.77 -10.27
CA GLY A 154 1.74 -10.21 -10.90
C GLY A 154 0.51 -9.90 -10.05
N HIS A 155 -0.33 -10.90 -9.82
CA HIS A 155 -1.60 -10.77 -9.10
C HIS A 155 -1.42 -11.00 -7.60
N THR A 156 -1.95 -10.08 -6.79
CA THR A 156 -2.10 -10.21 -5.32
C THR A 156 -3.53 -9.87 -4.93
N ASP A 157 -3.77 -8.74 -4.30
CA ASP A 157 -5.08 -8.14 -4.05
C ASP A 157 -5.70 -7.55 -5.32
N THR A 158 -4.88 -7.21 -6.31
CA THR A 158 -5.26 -6.83 -7.67
C THR A 158 -4.17 -7.25 -8.67
N ASP A 159 -4.41 -7.00 -9.98
CA ASP A 159 -3.45 -7.32 -11.04
C ASP A 159 -2.29 -6.31 -11.10
N HIS A 160 -1.17 -6.77 -11.66
CA HIS A 160 0.01 -5.95 -11.93
C HIS A 160 0.58 -5.24 -10.69
N THR A 161 0.50 -5.93 -9.54
CA THR A 161 1.07 -5.46 -8.28
C THR A 161 2.59 -5.52 -8.30
N THR A 162 3.20 -4.56 -7.61
CA THR A 162 4.63 -4.46 -7.40
C THR A 162 4.96 -4.20 -5.93
N PHE A 163 6.19 -4.48 -5.55
CA PHE A 163 6.80 -3.93 -4.34
C PHE A 163 8.07 -3.14 -4.67
N LEU A 164 8.53 -2.29 -3.77
CA LEU A 164 9.75 -1.52 -3.94
C LEU A 164 10.86 -2.07 -3.05
N HIS A 165 11.93 -2.60 -3.65
CA HIS A 165 13.13 -3.01 -2.94
C HIS A 165 14.13 -1.85 -2.87
N VAL A 166 14.67 -1.60 -1.68
CA VAL A 166 15.67 -0.57 -1.38
C VAL A 166 16.92 -1.25 -0.83
N PRO A 167 17.82 -1.77 -1.70
CA PRO A 167 18.96 -2.60 -1.28
C PRO A 167 19.89 -1.90 -0.29
N SER A 168 20.06 -0.59 -0.45
CA SER A 168 20.96 0.20 0.41
C SER A 168 20.49 0.33 1.86
N LEU A 169 19.24 -0.05 2.16
CA LEU A 169 18.64 0.00 3.49
C LEU A 169 18.21 -1.38 3.98
N ASP A 170 18.45 -2.43 3.20
CA ASP A 170 17.95 -3.77 3.48
C ASP A 170 16.43 -3.77 3.74
N LEU A 171 15.70 -3.03 2.90
CA LEU A 171 14.30 -2.66 3.07
C LEU A 171 13.47 -3.07 1.87
N VAL A 172 12.29 -3.62 2.16
CA VAL A 172 11.19 -3.77 1.19
C VAL A 172 10.02 -2.88 1.64
N VAL A 173 9.49 -2.07 0.71
CA VAL A 173 8.17 -1.46 0.83
C VAL A 173 7.21 -2.31 0.03
N GLY A 174 6.41 -3.10 0.73
CA GLY A 174 5.66 -4.21 0.17
C GLY A 174 4.40 -3.82 -0.59
N GLY A 175 3.85 -2.60 -0.38
CA GLY A 175 2.48 -2.35 -0.81
C GLY A 175 1.57 -3.44 -0.25
N ASP A 176 0.58 -3.85 -1.03
CA ASP A 176 -0.37 -4.87 -0.61
C ASP A 176 0.09 -6.33 -0.86
N VAL A 177 1.36 -6.52 -1.27
CA VAL A 177 1.98 -7.85 -1.23
C VAL A 177 2.06 -8.38 0.19
N VAL A 178 2.31 -7.50 1.18
CA VAL A 178 2.39 -7.84 2.60
C VAL A 178 1.52 -6.94 3.45
N TYR A 179 0.91 -7.53 4.47
CA TYR A 179 0.07 -6.87 5.46
C TYR A 179 0.65 -7.04 6.86
N ASN A 180 0.41 -6.10 7.74
CA ASN A 180 0.92 -6.14 9.10
C ASN A 180 -0.21 -6.04 10.11
N GLN A 181 -0.76 -7.17 10.50
CA GLN A 181 -1.85 -7.30 11.49
C GLN A 181 -3.13 -6.54 11.11
N VAL A 182 -3.47 -6.57 9.81
CA VAL A 182 -4.71 -6.03 9.24
C VAL A 182 -5.32 -7.10 8.36
N HIS A 183 -6.65 -7.27 8.39
CA HIS A 183 -7.33 -8.20 7.49
C HIS A 183 -7.07 -7.83 6.03
N GLN A 184 -6.71 -8.84 5.23
CA GLN A 184 -6.30 -8.65 3.83
C GLN A 184 -7.52 -8.58 2.90
N TYR A 185 -7.41 -7.80 1.85
CA TYR A 185 -8.43 -7.70 0.81
C TYR A 185 -8.23 -8.82 -0.23
N LEU A 186 -9.20 -9.74 -0.30
CA LEU A 186 -9.14 -10.92 -1.15
C LEU A 186 -10.31 -10.98 -2.15
N SER A 187 -11.06 -9.88 -2.32
CA SER A 187 -12.24 -9.88 -3.21
C SER A 187 -11.87 -10.12 -4.67
N GLU A 188 -10.71 -9.67 -5.11
CA GLU A 188 -10.22 -9.81 -6.48
C GLU A 188 -9.34 -11.06 -6.68
N ALA A 189 -8.97 -11.77 -5.61
CA ALA A 189 -8.04 -12.89 -5.68
C ALA A 189 -8.53 -14.07 -6.53
N GLY A 190 -9.85 -14.21 -6.75
CA GLY A 190 -10.39 -15.29 -7.58
C GLY A 190 -10.02 -16.68 -7.10
N ALA A 191 -10.12 -17.67 -7.99
CA ALA A 191 -9.84 -19.07 -7.64
C ALA A 191 -8.34 -19.39 -7.50
N HIS A 192 -7.48 -18.67 -8.22
CA HIS A 192 -6.03 -18.87 -8.26
C HIS A 192 -5.22 -17.73 -7.69
N GLY A 193 -5.87 -16.67 -7.21
CA GLY A 193 -5.19 -15.46 -6.74
C GLY A 193 -4.35 -15.69 -5.48
N ILE A 194 -4.80 -16.57 -4.58
CA ILE A 194 -4.03 -16.90 -3.37
C ILE A 194 -2.70 -17.57 -3.73
N ASP A 195 -2.68 -18.51 -4.68
CA ASP A 195 -1.45 -19.17 -5.12
C ASP A 195 -0.47 -18.18 -5.76
N SER A 196 -0.99 -17.28 -6.61
CA SER A 196 -0.20 -16.20 -7.19
C SER A 196 0.38 -15.28 -6.10
N TRP A 197 -0.44 -14.91 -5.12
CA TRP A 197 -0.02 -14.06 -4.02
C TRP A 197 1.03 -14.74 -3.11
N LEU A 198 0.91 -16.03 -2.86
CA LEU A 198 1.95 -16.79 -2.14
C LEU A 198 3.28 -16.74 -2.89
N GLY A 199 3.27 -16.84 -4.23
CA GLY A 199 4.47 -16.66 -5.05
C GLY A 199 5.05 -15.23 -4.95
N ALA A 200 4.20 -14.20 -4.84
CA ALA A 200 4.64 -12.83 -4.59
C ALA A 200 5.33 -12.65 -3.23
N ILE A 201 4.79 -13.30 -2.19
CA ILE A 201 5.40 -13.34 -0.85
C ILE A 201 6.76 -14.04 -0.89
N ASP A 202 6.89 -15.14 -1.62
CA ASP A 202 8.17 -15.84 -1.79
C ASP A 202 9.21 -14.96 -2.48
N ALA A 203 8.80 -14.13 -3.43
CA ALA A 203 9.70 -13.16 -4.07
C ALA A 203 10.20 -12.08 -3.09
N VAL A 204 9.38 -11.66 -2.12
CA VAL A 204 9.81 -10.77 -1.03
C VAL A 204 10.75 -11.50 -0.07
N ALA A 205 10.38 -12.70 0.35
CA ALA A 205 11.18 -13.52 1.28
C ALA A 205 12.58 -13.85 0.72
N ALA A 206 12.69 -14.09 -0.58
CA ALA A 206 13.96 -14.39 -1.25
C ALA A 206 14.98 -13.24 -1.19
N LEU A 207 14.57 -12.02 -0.86
CA LEU A 207 15.47 -10.88 -0.65
C LEU A 207 16.06 -10.83 0.75
N ASP A 208 15.54 -11.65 1.69
CA ASP A 208 15.94 -11.70 3.11
C ASP A 208 16.02 -10.29 3.75
N PRO A 209 14.97 -9.44 3.62
CA PRO A 209 15.04 -8.05 4.05
C PRO A 209 15.03 -7.93 5.57
N ALA A 210 15.82 -7.01 6.13
CA ALA A 210 15.80 -6.70 7.57
C ALA A 210 14.52 -5.95 7.97
N THR A 211 13.91 -5.20 7.04
CA THR A 211 12.72 -4.37 7.31
C THR A 211 11.71 -4.53 6.18
N VAL A 212 10.44 -4.72 6.53
CA VAL A 212 9.33 -4.82 5.56
C VAL A 212 8.21 -3.88 5.96
N VAL A 213 8.00 -2.84 5.16
CA VAL A 213 6.90 -1.90 5.35
C VAL A 213 5.70 -2.37 4.55
N ALA A 214 4.65 -2.78 5.23
CA ALA A 214 3.40 -3.22 4.62
C ALA A 214 2.56 -2.03 4.13
N GLY A 215 1.76 -2.21 3.08
CA GLY A 215 0.80 -1.21 2.59
C GLY A 215 -0.24 -0.90 3.66
N HIS A 216 -0.81 -1.92 4.27
CA HIS A 216 -1.75 -1.81 5.39
C HIS A 216 -1.15 -2.40 6.66
N LYS A 217 -1.14 -1.63 7.75
CA LYS A 217 -0.52 -2.06 9.00
C LYS A 217 -1.23 -1.56 10.24
N ASN A 218 -1.08 -2.32 11.32
CA ASN A 218 -1.36 -1.82 12.65
C ASN A 218 -0.33 -0.73 13.01
N PRO A 219 -0.76 0.52 13.26
CA PRO A 219 0.15 1.63 13.52
C PRO A 219 0.95 1.49 14.81
N GLU A 220 0.57 0.59 15.71
CA GLU A 220 1.26 0.31 16.97
C GLU A 220 2.41 -0.72 16.81
N ARG A 221 2.52 -1.35 15.63
CA ARG A 221 3.56 -2.33 15.34
C ARG A 221 4.72 -1.71 14.56
N ASP A 222 5.91 -2.27 14.79
CA ASP A 222 7.08 -2.02 13.94
C ASP A 222 6.95 -2.74 12.58
N ASP A 223 7.97 -2.67 11.75
CA ASP A 223 8.03 -3.22 10.39
C ASP A 223 9.03 -4.41 10.33
N PRO A 224 8.85 -5.48 11.14
CA PRO A 224 9.75 -6.63 11.14
C PRO A 224 9.56 -7.49 9.90
N ALA A 225 10.59 -8.22 9.47
CA ALA A 225 10.48 -9.18 8.37
C ALA A 225 9.45 -10.30 8.63
N SER A 226 9.10 -10.59 9.89
CA SER A 226 8.10 -11.61 10.24
C SER A 226 6.70 -11.34 9.66
N VAL A 227 6.41 -10.10 9.21
CA VAL A 227 5.14 -9.80 8.52
C VAL A 227 4.96 -10.59 7.23
N ILE A 228 6.05 -11.06 6.62
CA ILE A 228 6.05 -11.95 5.46
C ILE A 228 5.33 -13.27 5.81
N ASP A 229 5.76 -13.91 6.89
CA ASP A 229 5.16 -15.17 7.34
C ASP A 229 3.75 -14.97 7.89
N GLU A 230 3.51 -13.89 8.62
CA GLU A 230 2.17 -13.54 9.10
C GLU A 230 1.18 -13.35 7.94
N THR A 231 1.61 -12.73 6.84
CA THR A 231 0.79 -12.57 5.63
C THR A 231 0.55 -13.93 4.95
N ARG A 232 1.57 -14.77 4.85
CA ARG A 232 1.46 -16.14 4.32
C ARG A 232 0.47 -16.96 5.12
N ASP A 233 0.56 -16.94 6.45
CA ASP A 233 -0.34 -17.68 7.34
C ASP A 233 -1.80 -17.23 7.18
N TYR A 234 -2.03 -15.93 6.97
CA TYR A 234 -3.36 -15.43 6.70
C TYR A 234 -3.92 -15.95 5.37
N LEU A 235 -3.11 -15.98 4.30
CA LEU A 235 -3.53 -16.49 2.99
C LEU A 235 -3.86 -17.99 3.05
N HIS A 236 -3.04 -18.79 3.73
CA HIS A 236 -3.34 -20.21 3.95
C HIS A 236 -4.64 -20.40 4.73
N ALA A 237 -4.83 -19.62 5.80
CA ALA A 237 -6.05 -19.65 6.56
C ALA A 237 -7.28 -19.27 5.73
N ALA A 238 -7.15 -18.24 4.88
CA ALA A 238 -8.23 -17.82 3.99
C ALA A 238 -8.57 -18.91 2.96
N ALA A 239 -7.56 -19.57 2.39
CA ALA A 239 -7.75 -20.68 1.46
C ALA A 239 -8.52 -21.86 2.13
N GLU A 240 -8.12 -22.23 3.35
CA GLU A 240 -8.83 -23.27 4.13
C GLU A 240 -10.28 -22.88 4.39
N VAL A 241 -10.52 -21.62 4.81
CA VAL A 241 -11.87 -21.13 5.08
C VAL A 241 -12.70 -21.04 3.81
N PHE A 242 -12.14 -20.60 2.67
CA PHE A 242 -12.85 -20.60 1.39
C PHE A 242 -13.30 -21.99 0.95
N ALA A 243 -12.52 -23.03 1.25
CA ALA A 243 -12.87 -24.41 0.91
C ALA A 243 -14.03 -24.95 1.74
N GLY A 244 -14.27 -24.44 2.95
CA GLY A 244 -15.29 -24.94 3.87
C GLY A 244 -16.49 -24.02 4.09
N ALA A 245 -16.35 -22.71 3.85
CA ALA A 245 -17.41 -21.74 4.07
C ALA A 245 -18.51 -21.83 3.00
N THR A 246 -19.76 -21.71 3.43
CA THR A 246 -20.94 -21.80 2.56
C THR A 246 -21.55 -20.43 2.26
N GLY A 247 -21.03 -19.36 2.87
CA GLY A 247 -21.52 -18.01 2.67
C GLY A 247 -20.71 -16.95 3.40
N ARG A 248 -21.16 -15.69 3.25
CA ARG A 248 -20.48 -14.50 3.77
C ARG A 248 -20.24 -14.56 5.27
N ALA A 249 -21.26 -14.95 6.04
CA ALA A 249 -21.19 -15.01 7.51
C ALA A 249 -20.15 -16.06 7.95
N ASP A 250 -20.17 -17.24 7.35
CA ASP A 250 -19.25 -18.33 7.72
C ASP A 250 -17.80 -17.90 7.55
N TYR A 251 -17.47 -17.28 6.40
CA TYR A 251 -16.13 -16.76 6.13
C TYR A 251 -15.72 -15.67 7.12
N PHE A 252 -16.57 -14.68 7.29
CA PHE A 252 -16.30 -13.53 8.16
C PHE A 252 -16.06 -13.97 9.61
N GLU A 253 -16.94 -14.83 10.16
CA GLU A 253 -16.80 -15.35 11.52
C GLU A 253 -15.57 -16.24 11.69
N ALA A 254 -15.25 -17.07 10.70
CA ALA A 254 -14.08 -17.93 10.75
C ALA A 254 -12.77 -17.11 10.75
N MET A 255 -12.66 -16.13 9.86
CA MET A 255 -11.45 -15.29 9.75
C MET A 255 -11.30 -14.37 10.97
N THR A 256 -12.35 -13.71 11.43
CA THR A 256 -12.28 -12.84 12.61
C THR A 256 -12.04 -13.61 13.91
N ARG A 257 -12.50 -14.85 14.02
CA ARG A 257 -12.17 -15.74 15.14
C ARG A 257 -10.72 -16.24 15.10
N ARG A 258 -10.17 -16.50 13.90
CA ARG A 258 -8.80 -16.96 13.72
C ARG A 258 -7.79 -15.84 13.94
N PHE A 259 -8.16 -14.61 13.60
CA PHE A 259 -7.33 -13.41 13.71
C PHE A 259 -8.01 -12.30 14.53
N PRO A 260 -8.32 -12.54 15.82
CA PRO A 260 -9.16 -11.63 16.62
C PRO A 260 -8.51 -10.29 16.94
N ALA A 261 -7.16 -10.23 16.90
CA ALA A 261 -6.40 -9.01 17.16
C ALA A 261 -6.07 -8.20 15.89
N TRP A 262 -6.48 -8.71 14.72
CA TRP A 262 -6.20 -8.02 13.47
C TRP A 262 -7.19 -6.88 13.24
N LEU A 263 -6.68 -5.77 12.73
CA LEU A 263 -7.47 -4.57 12.50
C LEU A 263 -8.31 -4.69 11.23
N ASN A 264 -9.30 -3.81 11.11
CA ASN A 264 -10.13 -3.65 9.92
C ASN A 264 -10.91 -4.92 9.49
N PRO A 265 -11.69 -5.53 10.38
CA PRO A 265 -12.49 -6.72 10.03
C PRO A 265 -13.50 -6.46 8.90
N GLY A 266 -13.85 -5.19 8.64
CA GLY A 266 -14.70 -4.81 7.50
C GLY A 266 -14.13 -5.24 6.15
N ILE A 267 -12.81 -5.36 6.01
CA ILE A 267 -12.16 -5.87 4.78
C ILE A 267 -12.41 -7.37 4.61
N ALA A 268 -12.39 -8.15 5.71
CA ALA A 268 -12.79 -9.55 5.64
C ALA A 268 -14.26 -9.71 5.20
N TRP A 269 -15.13 -8.78 5.61
CA TRP A 269 -16.52 -8.75 5.13
C TRP A 269 -16.59 -8.38 3.63
N LEU A 270 -15.84 -7.40 3.16
CA LEU A 270 -15.78 -7.06 1.73
C LEU A 270 -15.28 -8.24 0.89
N THR A 271 -14.28 -8.95 1.37
CA THR A 271 -13.82 -10.20 0.77
C THR A 271 -14.97 -11.23 0.66
N ALA A 272 -15.74 -11.41 1.72
CA ALA A 272 -16.89 -12.30 1.71
C ALA A 272 -17.97 -11.85 0.71
N VAL A 273 -18.23 -10.55 0.62
CA VAL A 273 -19.18 -9.99 -0.37
C VAL A 273 -18.74 -10.25 -1.79
N GLY A 274 -17.45 -10.06 -2.10
CA GLY A 274 -16.90 -10.34 -3.42
C GLY A 274 -16.97 -11.83 -3.80
N ARG A 275 -16.74 -12.72 -2.84
CA ARG A 275 -16.74 -14.18 -3.06
C ARG A 275 -18.14 -14.78 -3.20
N TRP A 276 -19.10 -14.29 -2.44
CA TRP A 276 -20.51 -14.74 -2.44
C TRP A 276 -21.42 -13.54 -2.78
N PRO A 277 -21.54 -13.15 -4.05
CA PRO A 277 -22.51 -12.12 -4.44
C PRO A 277 -23.95 -12.57 -4.12
N GLU A 278 -24.88 -11.61 -3.94
CA GLU A 278 -26.31 -11.91 -3.71
C GLU A 278 -26.97 -12.48 -4.96
#